data_21593dcf37bd45cbef129e3cf9d7bea2
#
_entry.id   21593dcf37bd45cbef129e3cf9d7bea2
#
_cell.length_a   1.000
_cell.length_b   1.000
_cell.length_c   1.000
_cell.angle_alpha   90.00
_cell.angle_beta   90.00
_cell.angle_gamma   90.00
#
_symmetry.space_group_name_H-M   'P 1'
#
loop_
_entity.id
_entity.type
_entity.pdbx_description
1 polymer ?
#
loop_
_entity_poly.entity_id
_entity_poly.type
_entity_poly.pdbx_seq_one_letter_code
_entity_poly.pdbx_strand_id
1 'polypeptide(L)'
;LDPSSEFHLMGTGVTAGWRCLEIGAGNGSLSQWLAQRVGPTGHVIASDIHTDLMIGIADSNLEVRKFDVVHDEPPDAPYDLVAIRALLHHLPERRAAVSKMVRWLKPGGQLFVQEPDFYPTWTVEPPSQNQFWKQFIRWAATHQIDYYVGRKIPAWLQTEGLLNIKSEGHAILYNGGSGFAWWWDYGIREIADKLQSEGGVSQLSLDELFAFYRDPAYWTTTIAFTATTAQRPILT
;
A
#
# COMPACT_ATOMS: atom_id res chain seq x y z
N LEU A 1 -1.06 -0.15 9.54
CA LEU A 1 -0.70 0.93 8.57
C LEU A 1 -1.48 2.21 8.81
N ASP A 2 -2.73 2.16 9.29
CA ASP A 2 -3.62 3.31 9.36
C ASP A 2 -2.99 4.55 10.03
N PRO A 3 -2.37 4.49 11.22
CA PRO A 3 -1.79 5.68 11.84
C PRO A 3 -0.72 6.37 10.99
N SER A 4 0.09 5.60 10.25
CA SER A 4 1.09 6.14 9.34
C SER A 4 0.44 6.79 8.11
N SER A 5 -0.57 6.15 7.53
CA SER A 5 -1.31 6.71 6.38
C SER A 5 -2.00 8.02 6.77
N GLU A 6 -2.68 8.04 7.90
CA GLU A 6 -3.38 9.21 8.43
C GLU A 6 -2.43 10.39 8.66
N PHE A 7 -1.26 10.14 9.26
CA PHE A 7 -0.24 11.16 9.48
C PHE A 7 0.18 11.83 8.17
N HIS A 8 0.49 11.06 7.14
CA HIS A 8 0.91 11.60 5.84
C HIS A 8 -0.24 12.29 5.10
N LEU A 9 -1.45 11.74 5.17
CA LEU A 9 -2.65 12.35 4.58
C LEU A 9 -3.00 13.68 5.23
N MET A 10 -2.85 13.82 6.54
CA MET A 10 -2.98 15.13 7.21
C MET A 10 -2.01 16.16 6.62
N GLY A 11 -0.80 15.73 6.29
CA GLY A 11 0.20 16.56 5.61
C GLY A 11 -0.17 17.05 4.21
N THR A 12 -1.18 16.43 3.55
CA THR A 12 -1.71 16.90 2.26
C THR A 12 -2.67 18.09 2.40
N GLY A 13 -3.13 18.37 3.61
CA GLY A 13 -4.14 19.41 3.87
C GLY A 13 -5.58 18.94 3.63
N VAL A 14 -5.82 17.60 3.58
CA VAL A 14 -7.18 17.06 3.41
C VAL A 14 -8.15 17.65 4.43
N THR A 15 -9.27 18.19 3.95
CA THR A 15 -10.19 18.97 4.76
C THR A 15 -11.65 18.80 4.32
N ALA A 16 -12.58 19.41 5.07
CA ALA A 16 -14.01 19.35 4.80
C ALA A 16 -14.35 19.77 3.36
N GLY A 17 -15.29 19.07 2.76
CA GLY A 17 -15.77 19.33 1.40
C GLY A 17 -14.94 18.69 0.28
N TRP A 18 -13.80 18.06 0.58
CA TRP A 18 -12.99 17.40 -0.44
C TRP A 18 -13.69 16.19 -1.02
N ARG A 19 -13.39 15.95 -2.30
CA ARG A 19 -13.78 14.75 -3.04
C ARG A 19 -12.56 13.85 -3.17
N CYS A 20 -12.64 12.67 -2.57
CA CYS A 20 -11.53 11.73 -2.48
C CYS A 20 -11.85 10.42 -3.18
N LEU A 21 -10.84 9.82 -3.82
CA LEU A 21 -10.87 8.46 -4.35
C LEU A 21 -9.79 7.63 -3.66
N GLU A 22 -10.15 6.53 -3.01
CA GLU A 22 -9.21 5.50 -2.60
C GLU A 22 -9.28 4.33 -3.57
N ILE A 23 -8.12 3.88 -4.05
CA ILE A 23 -7.97 2.76 -4.98
C ILE A 23 -7.35 1.59 -4.24
N GLY A 24 -7.99 0.41 -4.30
CA GLY A 24 -7.59 -0.75 -3.52
C GLY A 24 -7.90 -0.57 -2.04
N ALA A 25 -9.13 -0.19 -1.73
CA ALA A 25 -9.55 0.17 -0.37
C ALA A 25 -9.55 -1.01 0.62
N GLY A 26 -9.53 -2.25 0.11
CA GLY A 26 -9.52 -3.46 0.92
C GLY A 26 -10.72 -3.53 1.88
N ASN A 27 -10.48 -3.36 3.17
CA ASN A 27 -11.54 -3.32 4.19
C ASN A 27 -12.15 -1.93 4.42
N GLY A 28 -11.71 -0.91 3.69
CA GLY A 28 -12.23 0.45 3.75
C GLY A 28 -11.81 1.29 4.96
N SER A 29 -10.85 0.84 5.78
CA SER A 29 -10.44 1.58 6.98
C SER A 29 -9.98 3.02 6.68
N LEU A 30 -9.16 3.18 5.64
CA LEU A 30 -8.67 4.49 5.24
C LEU A 30 -9.78 5.34 4.60
N SER A 31 -10.68 4.74 3.82
CA SER A 31 -11.85 5.43 3.26
C SER A 31 -12.79 5.95 4.35
N GLN A 32 -13.04 5.18 5.43
CA GLN A 32 -13.84 5.63 6.55
C GLN A 32 -13.18 6.80 7.29
N TRP A 33 -11.86 6.73 7.51
CA TRP A 33 -11.13 7.86 8.08
C TRP A 33 -11.22 9.11 7.18
N LEU A 34 -11.06 8.95 5.86
CA LEU A 34 -11.24 10.05 4.89
C LEU A 34 -12.67 10.62 4.95
N ALA A 35 -13.70 9.78 5.01
CA ALA A 35 -15.11 10.20 5.10
C ALA A 35 -15.37 11.08 6.33
N GLN A 36 -14.83 10.68 7.48
CA GLN A 36 -14.90 11.49 8.72
C GLN A 36 -14.16 12.83 8.54
N ARG A 37 -12.99 12.81 7.89
CA ARG A 37 -12.14 13.98 7.71
C ARG A 37 -12.75 15.02 6.76
N VAL A 38 -13.35 14.56 5.64
CA VAL A 38 -13.98 15.46 4.66
C VAL A 38 -15.39 15.89 5.07
N GLY A 39 -15.99 15.23 6.04
CA GLY A 39 -17.28 15.58 6.64
C GLY A 39 -18.45 15.49 5.66
N PRO A 40 -19.66 15.92 6.07
CA PRO A 40 -20.91 15.69 5.33
C PRO A 40 -21.01 16.48 4.01
N THR A 41 -20.14 17.48 3.78
CA THR A 41 -20.07 18.24 2.52
C THR A 41 -19.03 17.68 1.56
N GLY A 42 -18.19 16.73 2.02
CA GLY A 42 -17.23 16.01 1.18
C GLY A 42 -17.80 14.69 0.68
N HIS A 43 -17.04 14.01 -0.16
CA HIS A 43 -17.43 12.69 -0.68
C HIS A 43 -16.20 11.81 -0.86
N VAL A 44 -16.31 10.54 -0.46
CA VAL A 44 -15.26 9.54 -0.61
C VAL A 44 -15.78 8.38 -1.45
N ILE A 45 -14.99 7.97 -2.43
CA ILE A 45 -15.21 6.73 -3.15
C ILE A 45 -14.15 5.73 -2.69
N ALA A 46 -14.59 4.66 -2.03
CA ALA A 46 -13.78 3.49 -1.69
C ALA A 46 -13.87 2.49 -2.83
N SER A 47 -12.79 2.31 -3.58
CA SER A 47 -12.83 1.43 -4.76
C SER A 47 -11.90 0.23 -4.61
N ASP A 48 -12.39 -0.94 -5.04
CA ASP A 48 -11.63 -2.18 -5.07
C ASP A 48 -12.22 -3.12 -6.16
N ILE A 49 -11.42 -4.06 -6.64
CA ILE A 49 -11.92 -5.13 -7.51
C ILE A 49 -12.78 -6.14 -6.74
N HIS A 50 -12.54 -6.26 -5.42
CA HIS A 50 -13.30 -7.08 -4.48
C HIS A 50 -13.86 -6.21 -3.36
N THR A 51 -15.17 -6.01 -3.32
CA THR A 51 -15.83 -5.11 -2.36
C THR A 51 -16.45 -5.83 -1.17
N ASP A 52 -16.29 -7.14 -1.07
CA ASP A 52 -16.93 -7.97 -0.05
C ASP A 52 -16.48 -7.62 1.38
N LEU A 53 -15.24 -7.15 1.54
CA LEU A 53 -14.71 -6.72 2.84
C LEU A 53 -15.25 -5.36 3.32
N MET A 54 -15.95 -4.64 2.44
CA MET A 54 -16.56 -3.33 2.73
C MET A 54 -18.09 -3.41 2.94
N ILE A 55 -18.66 -4.63 2.95
CA ILE A 55 -20.08 -4.83 3.25
C ILE A 55 -20.39 -4.31 4.64
N GLY A 56 -21.40 -3.43 4.73
CA GLY A 56 -21.83 -2.86 6.02
C GLY A 56 -21.19 -1.50 6.35
N ILE A 57 -20.30 -0.96 5.53
CA ILE A 57 -19.91 0.46 5.65
C ILE A 57 -21.14 1.32 5.33
N ALA A 58 -21.51 2.20 6.28
CA ALA A 58 -22.76 2.95 6.25
C ALA A 58 -22.56 4.48 6.36
N ASP A 59 -21.35 4.99 6.14
CA ASP A 59 -21.07 6.43 6.16
C ASP A 59 -21.80 7.11 4.98
N SER A 60 -22.62 8.13 5.28
CA SER A 60 -23.51 8.77 4.30
C SER A 60 -22.78 9.52 3.16
N ASN A 61 -21.50 9.82 3.35
CA ASN A 61 -20.62 10.49 2.40
C ASN A 61 -19.51 9.58 1.85
N LEU A 62 -19.67 8.23 2.04
CA LEU A 62 -18.76 7.24 1.51
C LEU A 62 -19.52 6.28 0.59
N GLU A 63 -19.04 6.14 -0.63
CA GLU A 63 -19.56 5.21 -1.63
C GLU A 63 -18.55 4.09 -1.85
N VAL A 64 -19.01 2.83 -1.72
CA VAL A 64 -18.22 1.65 -2.09
C VAL A 64 -18.46 1.33 -3.56
N ARG A 65 -17.38 1.20 -4.34
CA ARG A 65 -17.49 0.93 -5.77
C ARG A 65 -16.53 -0.16 -6.23
N LYS A 66 -17.04 -1.11 -7.00
CA LYS A 66 -16.21 -2.06 -7.73
C LYS A 66 -15.53 -1.33 -8.89
N PHE A 67 -14.18 -1.38 -8.93
CA PHE A 67 -13.39 -0.61 -9.89
C PHE A 67 -12.00 -1.24 -10.09
N ASP A 68 -11.61 -1.38 -11.35
CA ASP A 68 -10.28 -1.83 -11.74
C ASP A 68 -9.46 -0.63 -12.27
N VAL A 69 -8.45 -0.21 -11.53
CA VAL A 69 -7.60 0.94 -11.89
C VAL A 69 -6.87 0.75 -13.23
N VAL A 70 -6.67 -0.50 -13.66
CA VAL A 70 -5.98 -0.81 -14.92
C VAL A 70 -6.93 -0.62 -16.11
N HIS A 71 -8.15 -1.13 -16.01
CA HIS A 71 -9.08 -1.25 -17.13
C HIS A 71 -10.19 -0.20 -17.15
N ASP A 72 -10.59 0.32 -15.97
CA ASP A 72 -11.72 1.23 -15.88
C ASP A 72 -11.30 2.71 -15.94
N GLU A 73 -12.27 3.58 -16.25
CA GLU A 73 -12.17 5.01 -16.02
C GLU A 73 -12.81 5.37 -14.67
N PRO A 74 -12.26 6.35 -13.95
CA PRO A 74 -12.69 6.64 -12.59
C PRO A 74 -14.10 7.22 -12.59
N PRO A 75 -14.92 6.84 -11.61
CA PRO A 75 -16.22 7.47 -11.44
C PRO A 75 -16.02 8.94 -11.07
N ASP A 76 -16.71 9.82 -11.82
CA ASP A 76 -16.90 11.21 -11.43
C ASP A 76 -15.63 12.07 -11.16
N ALA A 77 -14.52 11.82 -11.84
CA ALA A 77 -13.35 12.70 -11.77
C ALA A 77 -13.73 14.16 -12.18
N PRO A 78 -12.96 15.18 -11.74
CA PRO A 78 -11.69 15.10 -11.03
C PRO A 78 -11.83 15.16 -9.49
N TYR A 79 -10.75 14.74 -8.78
CA TYR A 79 -10.68 14.64 -7.33
C TYR A 79 -9.73 15.65 -6.69
N ASP A 80 -10.02 16.02 -5.44
CA ASP A 80 -9.11 16.78 -4.59
C ASP A 80 -7.98 15.90 -4.06
N LEU A 81 -8.27 14.62 -3.81
CA LEU A 81 -7.31 13.60 -3.37
C LEU A 81 -7.55 12.28 -4.11
N VAL A 82 -6.47 11.70 -4.63
CA VAL A 82 -6.42 10.29 -5.02
C VAL A 82 -5.45 9.58 -4.10
N ALA A 83 -5.88 8.50 -3.45
CA ALA A 83 -5.09 7.71 -2.52
C ALA A 83 -4.98 6.26 -2.97
N ILE A 84 -3.81 5.66 -2.77
CA ILE A 84 -3.56 4.23 -2.99
C ILE A 84 -2.60 3.71 -1.94
N ARG A 85 -2.90 2.51 -1.42
CA ARG A 85 -2.10 1.90 -0.38
C ARG A 85 -1.95 0.39 -0.59
N ALA A 86 -0.69 -0.07 -0.63
CA ALA A 86 -0.32 -1.48 -0.74
C ALA A 86 -1.02 -2.22 -1.90
N LEU A 87 -1.11 -1.58 -3.06
CA LEU A 87 -1.71 -2.15 -4.26
C LEU A 87 -0.76 -2.13 -5.47
N LEU A 88 -0.01 -1.04 -5.72
CA LEU A 88 0.81 -0.90 -6.92
C LEU A 88 1.84 -2.01 -7.06
N HIS A 89 2.36 -2.53 -5.95
CA HIS A 89 3.33 -3.63 -6.00
C HIS A 89 2.76 -4.90 -6.65
N HIS A 90 1.45 -5.10 -6.61
CA HIS A 90 0.76 -6.22 -7.27
C HIS A 90 0.46 -6.01 -8.74
N LEU A 91 0.44 -4.76 -9.22
CA LEU A 91 0.01 -4.45 -10.58
C LEU A 91 1.18 -4.58 -11.57
N PRO A 92 1.07 -5.37 -12.64
CA PRO A 92 2.04 -5.32 -13.74
C PRO A 92 2.14 -3.93 -14.36
N GLU A 93 1.00 -3.28 -14.63
CA GLU A 93 0.85 -1.98 -15.28
C GLU A 93 0.96 -0.80 -14.30
N ARG A 94 1.66 -0.98 -13.16
CA ARG A 94 1.75 0.00 -12.06
C ARG A 94 2.14 1.41 -12.49
N ARG A 95 3.02 1.53 -13.46
CA ARG A 95 3.45 2.84 -13.97
C ARG A 95 2.32 3.56 -14.74
N ALA A 96 1.56 2.82 -15.55
CA ALA A 96 0.39 3.35 -16.25
C ALA A 96 -0.73 3.72 -15.28
N ALA A 97 -0.94 2.93 -14.24
CA ALA A 97 -1.90 3.24 -13.18
C ALA A 97 -1.56 4.57 -12.49
N VAL A 98 -0.29 4.81 -12.14
CA VAL A 98 0.16 6.11 -11.59
C VAL A 98 -0.15 7.25 -12.55
N SER A 99 0.15 7.12 -13.84
CA SER A 99 -0.14 8.16 -14.83
C SER A 99 -1.65 8.43 -14.95
N LYS A 100 -2.51 7.39 -14.85
CA LYS A 100 -3.98 7.58 -14.79
C LYS A 100 -4.39 8.38 -13.56
N MET A 101 -3.91 7.99 -12.38
CA MET A 101 -4.24 8.65 -11.10
C MET A 101 -3.92 10.16 -11.13
N VAL A 102 -2.78 10.54 -11.71
CA VAL A 102 -2.39 11.94 -11.86
C VAL A 102 -3.40 12.73 -12.72
N ARG A 103 -3.90 12.12 -13.81
CA ARG A 103 -4.90 12.77 -14.67
C ARG A 103 -6.24 12.99 -13.97
N TRP A 104 -6.59 12.15 -13.01
CA TRP A 104 -7.85 12.21 -12.26
C TRP A 104 -7.87 13.29 -11.17
N LEU A 105 -6.73 13.88 -10.84
CA LEU A 105 -6.65 14.99 -9.89
C LEU A 105 -7.16 16.29 -10.48
N LYS A 106 -7.78 17.14 -9.67
CA LYS A 106 -7.99 18.55 -9.98
C LYS A 106 -6.64 19.27 -10.11
N PRO A 107 -6.55 20.43 -10.82
CA PRO A 107 -5.45 21.36 -10.61
C PRO A 107 -5.31 21.69 -9.11
N GLY A 108 -4.12 21.55 -8.54
CA GLY A 108 -3.88 21.68 -7.10
C GLY A 108 -4.23 20.45 -6.25
N GLY A 109 -4.86 19.43 -6.83
CA GLY A 109 -5.22 18.19 -6.13
C GLY A 109 -4.00 17.39 -5.67
N GLN A 110 -4.19 16.55 -4.67
CA GLN A 110 -3.15 15.79 -3.98
C GLN A 110 -3.17 14.31 -4.37
N LEU A 111 -1.99 13.73 -4.53
CA LEU A 111 -1.81 12.29 -4.66
C LEU A 111 -1.14 11.76 -3.40
N PHE A 112 -1.68 10.67 -2.85
CA PHE A 112 -1.06 9.88 -1.77
C PHE A 112 -0.82 8.46 -2.25
N VAL A 113 0.42 8.00 -2.13
CA VAL A 113 0.84 6.63 -2.47
C VAL A 113 1.64 6.06 -1.31
N GLN A 114 1.17 4.95 -0.74
CA GLN A 114 1.91 4.23 0.30
C GLN A 114 2.13 2.78 -0.13
N GLU A 115 3.40 2.42 -0.36
CA GLU A 115 3.78 1.12 -0.91
C GLU A 115 4.93 0.47 -0.13
N PRO A 116 5.02 -0.87 -0.14
CA PRO A 116 6.10 -1.56 0.53
C PRO A 116 7.46 -1.30 -0.13
N ASP A 117 8.48 -1.36 0.72
CA ASP A 117 9.87 -1.46 0.33
C ASP A 117 10.60 -2.47 1.23
N PHE A 118 11.02 -3.57 0.64
CA PHE A 118 11.61 -4.69 1.37
C PHE A 118 13.11 -4.55 1.62
N TYR A 119 13.70 -3.35 1.48
CA TYR A 119 15.12 -3.17 1.74
C TYR A 119 15.57 -3.62 3.15
N PRO A 120 14.78 -3.49 4.24
CA PRO A 120 15.21 -3.94 5.55
C PRO A 120 15.52 -5.44 5.61
N THR A 121 14.88 -6.26 4.76
CA THR A 121 15.13 -7.72 4.71
C THR A 121 16.57 -8.08 4.37
N TRP A 122 17.33 -7.16 3.75
CA TRP A 122 18.74 -7.39 3.42
C TRP A 122 19.67 -7.37 4.64
N THR A 123 19.18 -6.84 5.77
CA THR A 123 19.91 -6.72 7.03
C THR A 123 19.32 -7.57 8.15
N VAL A 124 18.33 -8.41 7.84
CA VAL A 124 17.66 -9.29 8.82
C VAL A 124 18.65 -10.33 9.35
N GLU A 125 18.63 -10.54 10.65
CA GLU A 125 19.33 -11.61 11.35
C GLU A 125 18.33 -12.61 11.95
N PRO A 126 18.67 -13.88 12.04
CA PRO A 126 19.91 -14.53 11.60
C PRO A 126 20.00 -14.66 10.07
N PRO A 127 21.16 -15.05 9.51
CA PRO A 127 21.37 -15.16 8.05
C PRO A 127 20.37 -16.04 7.31
N SER A 128 19.81 -17.07 7.95
CA SER A 128 18.77 -17.94 7.40
C SER A 128 17.51 -17.14 7.01
N GLN A 129 17.13 -16.14 7.81
CA GLN A 129 16.01 -15.23 7.51
C GLN A 129 16.29 -14.36 6.28
N ASN A 130 17.51 -13.87 6.17
CA ASN A 130 17.92 -13.10 4.99
C ASN A 130 17.83 -13.94 3.70
N GLN A 131 18.23 -15.24 3.79
CA GLN A 131 18.11 -16.16 2.65
C GLN A 131 16.65 -16.40 2.26
N PHE A 132 15.77 -16.65 3.24
CA PHE A 132 14.33 -16.81 3.02
C PHE A 132 13.75 -15.60 2.27
N TRP A 133 14.00 -14.38 2.79
CA TRP A 133 13.46 -13.17 2.16
C TRP A 133 13.99 -12.90 0.77
N LYS A 134 15.26 -13.24 0.49
CA LYS A 134 15.81 -13.18 -0.88
C LYS A 134 15.09 -14.13 -1.83
N GLN A 135 14.77 -15.34 -1.38
CA GLN A 135 14.01 -16.31 -2.17
C GLN A 135 12.57 -15.83 -2.39
N PHE A 136 11.91 -15.36 -1.33
CA PHE A 136 10.56 -14.78 -1.40
C PHE A 136 10.48 -13.63 -2.41
N ILE A 137 11.39 -12.66 -2.34
CA ILE A 137 11.39 -11.51 -3.25
C ILE A 137 11.65 -11.95 -4.70
N ARG A 138 12.53 -12.92 -4.93
CA ARG A 138 12.77 -13.46 -6.27
C ARG A 138 11.53 -14.17 -6.81
N TRP A 139 10.89 -15.00 -5.99
CA TRP A 139 9.64 -15.65 -6.36
C TRP A 139 8.55 -14.62 -6.68
N ALA A 140 8.36 -13.62 -5.85
CA ALA A 140 7.41 -12.54 -6.09
C ALA A 140 7.66 -11.83 -7.42
N ALA A 141 8.92 -11.57 -7.76
CA ALA A 141 9.29 -10.93 -9.03
C ALA A 141 8.93 -11.80 -10.26
N THR A 142 8.97 -13.13 -10.17
CA THR A 142 8.50 -14.02 -11.26
C THR A 142 6.99 -13.93 -11.47
N HIS A 143 6.25 -13.50 -10.44
CA HIS A 143 4.80 -13.23 -10.49
C HIS A 143 4.48 -11.75 -10.75
N GLN A 144 5.45 -10.98 -11.23
CA GLN A 144 5.33 -9.54 -11.53
C GLN A 144 5.02 -8.67 -10.31
N ILE A 145 5.20 -9.18 -9.09
CA ILE A 145 5.07 -8.43 -7.85
C ILE A 145 6.39 -7.68 -7.58
N ASP A 146 6.30 -6.36 -7.38
CA ASP A 146 7.47 -5.49 -7.16
C ASP A 146 7.49 -4.92 -5.75
N TYR A 147 8.09 -5.63 -4.81
CA TYR A 147 8.23 -5.19 -3.43
C TYR A 147 9.25 -4.04 -3.20
N TYR A 148 9.81 -3.48 -4.28
CA TYR A 148 10.64 -2.26 -4.23
C TYR A 148 9.97 -1.08 -4.93
N VAL A 149 8.67 -1.16 -5.19
CA VAL A 149 7.95 -0.11 -5.91
C VAL A 149 7.94 1.21 -5.14
N GLY A 150 7.86 1.18 -3.80
CA GLY A 150 7.77 2.36 -2.96
C GLY A 150 8.86 3.40 -3.27
N ARG A 151 10.11 2.97 -3.37
CA ARG A 151 11.25 3.86 -3.70
C ARG A 151 11.25 4.45 -5.11
N LYS A 152 10.44 3.88 -6.02
CA LYS A 152 10.36 4.32 -7.43
C LYS A 152 9.32 5.43 -7.62
N ILE A 153 8.33 5.49 -6.74
CA ILE A 153 7.19 6.41 -6.83
C ILE A 153 7.63 7.87 -6.97
N PRO A 154 8.53 8.43 -6.13
CA PRO A 154 8.91 9.84 -6.24
C PRO A 154 9.40 10.25 -7.63
N ALA A 155 10.26 9.41 -8.24
CA ALA A 155 10.79 9.67 -9.58
C ALA A 155 9.69 9.58 -10.66
N TRP A 156 8.72 8.69 -10.48
CA TRP A 156 7.58 8.59 -11.40
C TRP A 156 6.69 9.83 -11.31
N LEU A 157 6.39 10.31 -10.10
CA LEU A 157 5.57 11.52 -9.90
C LEU A 157 6.26 12.77 -10.45
N GLN A 158 7.59 12.84 -10.30
CA GLN A 158 8.38 13.91 -10.90
C GLN A 158 8.27 13.89 -12.45
N THR A 159 8.32 12.70 -13.05
CA THR A 159 8.17 12.54 -14.51
C THR A 159 6.77 12.92 -15.00
N GLU A 160 5.73 12.71 -14.15
CA GLU A 160 4.35 13.16 -14.43
C GLU A 160 4.15 14.66 -14.21
N GLY A 161 5.17 15.38 -13.77
CA GLY A 161 5.11 16.83 -13.56
C GLY A 161 4.45 17.26 -12.25
N LEU A 162 4.32 16.38 -11.27
CA LEU A 162 3.80 16.75 -9.96
C LEU A 162 4.83 17.59 -9.19
N LEU A 163 4.32 18.45 -8.32
CA LEU A 163 5.08 19.35 -7.46
C LEU A 163 5.00 18.92 -6.00
N ASN A 164 5.82 19.53 -5.15
CA ASN A 164 5.79 19.34 -3.69
C ASN A 164 5.90 17.87 -3.27
N ILE A 165 6.67 17.08 -4.01
CA ILE A 165 6.87 15.66 -3.75
C ILE A 165 7.58 15.50 -2.41
N LYS A 166 6.95 14.80 -1.47
CA LYS A 166 7.53 14.38 -0.19
C LYS A 166 7.43 12.87 -0.10
N SER A 167 8.48 12.21 0.35
CA SER A 167 8.51 10.75 0.48
C SER A 167 9.29 10.36 1.73
N GLU A 168 8.66 9.55 2.57
CA GLU A 168 9.23 9.05 3.82
C GLU A 168 9.00 7.54 3.92
N GLY A 169 10.00 6.82 4.44
CA GLY A 169 9.92 5.39 4.66
C GLY A 169 9.95 5.07 6.16
N HIS A 170 8.99 4.27 6.61
CA HIS A 170 8.91 3.79 7.98
C HIS A 170 9.14 2.28 8.03
N ALA A 171 10.26 1.86 8.63
CA ALA A 171 10.51 0.47 8.94
C ALA A 171 9.82 0.11 10.27
N ILE A 172 9.09 -1.00 10.27
CA ILE A 172 8.40 -1.51 11.46
C ILE A 172 9.32 -2.49 12.16
N LEU A 173 9.72 -2.16 13.39
CA LEU A 173 10.41 -3.09 14.28
C LEU A 173 9.35 -3.85 15.09
N TYR A 174 9.39 -5.18 15.06
CA TYR A 174 8.41 -6.03 15.73
C TYR A 174 9.08 -7.29 16.29
N ASN A 175 8.41 -7.93 17.24
CA ASN A 175 8.85 -9.20 17.82
C ASN A 175 7.89 -10.35 17.49
N GLY A 176 8.34 -11.57 17.71
CA GLY A 176 7.50 -12.75 17.64
C GLY A 176 6.33 -12.67 18.63
N GLY A 177 5.19 -13.24 18.29
CA GLY A 177 3.95 -13.14 19.05
C GLY A 177 3.19 -11.80 18.89
N SER A 178 3.78 -10.79 18.23
CA SER A 178 3.07 -9.53 17.92
C SER A 178 2.05 -9.71 16.79
N GLY A 179 1.10 -8.76 16.67
CA GLY A 179 0.14 -8.77 15.58
C GLY A 179 0.78 -8.71 14.19
N PHE A 180 1.95 -8.05 14.07
CA PHE A 180 2.67 -7.97 12.81
C PHE A 180 3.38 -9.30 12.46
N ALA A 181 3.93 -10.00 13.46
CA ALA A 181 4.47 -11.35 13.30
C ALA A 181 3.36 -12.34 12.90
N TRP A 182 2.18 -12.25 13.53
CA TRP A 182 1.01 -13.05 13.17
C TRP A 182 0.57 -12.81 11.72
N TRP A 183 0.55 -11.55 11.28
CA TRP A 183 0.20 -11.20 9.89
C TRP A 183 1.16 -11.85 8.89
N TRP A 184 2.47 -11.84 9.18
CA TRP A 184 3.47 -12.54 8.36
C TRP A 184 3.32 -14.07 8.42
N ASP A 185 3.15 -14.65 9.63
CA ASP A 185 2.95 -16.09 9.78
C ASP A 185 1.76 -16.58 8.97
N TYR A 186 0.64 -15.86 9.05
CA TYR A 186 -0.57 -16.17 8.28
C TYR A 186 -0.32 -16.04 6.77
N GLY A 187 0.16 -14.90 6.31
CA GLY A 187 0.35 -14.65 4.89
C GLY A 187 1.35 -15.59 4.21
N ILE A 188 2.44 -15.94 4.89
CA ILE A 188 3.42 -16.90 4.35
C ILE A 188 2.85 -18.32 4.30
N ARG A 189 2.02 -18.73 5.26
CA ARG A 189 1.36 -20.06 5.23
C ARG A 189 0.44 -20.20 4.02
N GLU A 190 -0.32 -19.17 3.66
CA GLU A 190 -1.22 -19.19 2.51
C GLU A 190 -0.49 -19.45 1.17
N ILE A 191 0.80 -19.13 1.09
CA ILE A 191 1.60 -19.28 -0.12
C ILE A 191 2.76 -20.28 0.03
N ALA A 192 2.85 -21.00 1.15
CA ALA A 192 3.99 -21.87 1.47
C ALA A 192 4.27 -22.91 0.39
N ASP A 193 3.24 -23.59 -0.12
CA ASP A 193 3.38 -24.60 -1.17
C ASP A 193 3.96 -24.01 -2.46
N LYS A 194 3.55 -22.79 -2.83
CA LYS A 194 4.08 -22.08 -3.98
C LYS A 194 5.53 -21.65 -3.77
N LEU A 195 5.86 -21.17 -2.58
CA LEU A 195 7.23 -20.81 -2.23
C LEU A 195 8.17 -22.00 -2.28
N GLN A 196 7.69 -23.18 -1.90
CA GLN A 196 8.48 -24.42 -2.01
C GLN A 196 8.62 -24.89 -3.45
N SER A 197 7.52 -25.01 -4.18
CA SER A 197 7.53 -25.59 -5.54
C SER A 197 8.16 -24.68 -6.60
N GLU A 198 8.00 -23.37 -6.46
CA GLU A 198 8.40 -22.38 -7.47
C GLU A 198 9.55 -21.47 -6.97
N GLY A 199 9.59 -21.17 -5.66
CA GLY A 199 10.54 -20.23 -5.06
C GLY A 199 11.80 -20.88 -4.52
N GLY A 200 11.86 -22.23 -4.48
CA GLY A 200 12.99 -22.98 -3.95
C GLY A 200 13.20 -22.83 -2.44
N VAL A 201 12.14 -22.43 -1.70
CA VAL A 201 12.17 -22.34 -0.24
C VAL A 201 12.06 -23.74 0.36
N SER A 202 12.98 -24.11 1.24
CA SER A 202 12.94 -25.42 1.89
C SER A 202 11.93 -25.45 3.04
N GLN A 203 11.42 -26.65 3.40
CA GLN A 203 10.58 -26.83 4.59
C GLN A 203 11.30 -26.35 5.86
N LEU A 204 12.59 -26.67 5.98
CA LEU A 204 13.39 -26.22 7.12
C LEU A 204 13.41 -24.70 7.26
N SER A 205 13.53 -23.97 6.14
CA SER A 205 13.52 -22.51 6.14
C SER A 205 12.17 -21.93 6.58
N LEU A 206 11.06 -22.55 6.20
CA LEU A 206 9.73 -22.19 6.65
C LEU A 206 9.53 -22.48 8.15
N ASP A 207 9.98 -23.65 8.61
CA ASP A 207 9.87 -24.05 10.02
C ASP A 207 10.65 -23.09 10.93
N GLU A 208 11.86 -22.70 10.53
CA GLU A 208 12.66 -21.68 11.23
C GLU A 208 11.95 -20.33 11.26
N LEU A 209 11.41 -19.86 10.13
CA LEU A 209 10.67 -18.61 10.05
C LEU A 209 9.47 -18.60 11.00
N PHE A 210 8.66 -19.64 10.97
CA PHE A 210 7.49 -19.77 11.85
C PHE A 210 7.86 -19.92 13.32
N ALA A 211 9.03 -20.49 13.64
CA ALA A 211 9.56 -20.51 15.00
C ALA A 211 9.89 -19.10 15.49
N PHE A 212 10.55 -18.29 14.68
CA PHE A 212 10.84 -16.88 15.01
C PHE A 212 9.57 -16.05 15.22
N TYR A 213 8.54 -16.23 14.40
CA TYR A 213 7.29 -15.48 14.57
C TYR A 213 6.52 -15.85 15.85
N ARG A 214 6.86 -16.96 16.49
CA ARG A 214 6.29 -17.38 17.78
C ARG A 214 7.15 -17.06 18.99
N ASP A 215 8.41 -16.66 18.78
CA ASP A 215 9.34 -16.34 19.85
C ASP A 215 9.30 -14.84 20.20
N PRO A 216 8.72 -14.43 21.35
CA PRO A 216 8.65 -13.02 21.73
C PRO A 216 10.02 -12.39 22.04
N ALA A 217 11.06 -13.20 22.21
CA ALA A 217 12.43 -12.71 22.39
C ALA A 217 13.09 -12.33 21.05
N TYR A 218 12.55 -12.80 19.92
CA TYR A 218 13.08 -12.50 18.61
C TYR A 218 12.51 -11.17 18.08
N TRP A 219 13.38 -10.20 17.83
CA TRP A 219 13.05 -8.89 17.26
C TRP A 219 13.63 -8.74 15.86
N THR A 220 12.83 -8.21 14.94
CA THR A 220 13.23 -8.04 13.54
C THR A 220 12.51 -6.86 12.88
N THR A 221 13.00 -6.48 11.69
CA THR A 221 12.31 -5.60 10.75
C THR A 221 12.46 -6.19 9.35
N THR A 222 11.38 -6.35 8.62
CA THR A 222 11.39 -7.01 7.30
C THR A 222 10.96 -6.08 6.18
N ILE A 223 10.16 -5.10 6.48
CA ILE A 223 9.54 -4.23 5.50
C ILE A 223 9.53 -2.79 5.98
N ALA A 224 9.78 -1.85 5.08
CA ALA A 224 9.40 -0.46 5.23
C ALA A 224 8.17 -0.17 4.37
N PHE A 225 7.32 0.72 4.81
CA PHE A 225 6.30 1.33 3.98
C PHE A 225 6.72 2.74 3.63
N THR A 226 6.83 3.01 2.34
CA THR A 226 7.18 4.33 1.81
C THR A 226 5.90 5.08 1.50
N ALA A 227 5.63 6.17 2.21
CA ALA A 227 4.52 7.08 1.96
C ALA A 227 5.02 8.27 1.12
N THR A 228 4.41 8.48 -0.01
CA THR A 228 4.73 9.60 -0.92
C THR A 228 3.49 10.45 -1.14
N THR A 229 3.62 11.76 -0.94
CA THR A 229 2.60 12.75 -1.28
C THR A 229 3.13 13.68 -2.38
N ALA A 230 2.23 14.14 -3.24
CA ALA A 230 2.57 15.08 -4.31
C ALA A 230 1.35 15.88 -4.75
N GLN A 231 1.56 17.03 -5.37
CA GLN A 231 0.51 17.93 -5.79
C GLN A 231 0.51 18.13 -7.32
N ARG A 232 -0.66 18.04 -7.94
CA ARG A 232 -0.84 18.42 -9.34
C ARG A 232 -0.69 19.94 -9.48
N PRO A 233 0.08 20.45 -10.47
CA PRO A 233 0.18 21.90 -10.71
C PRO A 233 -1.17 22.57 -10.87
N ILE A 234 -1.28 23.80 -10.36
CA ILE A 234 -2.37 24.70 -10.73
C ILE A 234 -1.97 25.30 -12.09
N LEU A 235 -2.76 25.02 -13.12
CA LEU A 235 -2.56 25.63 -14.41
C LEU A 235 -2.90 27.12 -14.28
N THR A 236 -1.90 27.97 -14.43
CA THR A 236 -2.06 29.44 -14.51
C THR A 236 -2.41 29.87 -15.93
#